data_12e507549a5c640e684720fff604ffd7
#
_entry.id   12e507549a5c640e684720fff604ffd7
#
_cell.length_a   1.000
_cell.length_b   1.000
_cell.length_c   1.000
_cell.angle_alpha   90.00
_cell.angle_beta   90.00
_cell.angle_gamma   90.00
#
_symmetry.space_group_name_H-M   'P 1'
#
loop_
_entity.id
_entity.type
_entity.pdbx_description
1 polymer ?
#
loop_
_entity_poly.entity_id
_entity_poly.type
_entity_poly.pdbx_seq_one_letter_code
_entity_poly.pdbx_strand_id
1 'polypeptide(L)'
;MFANDIGIDLGTATTLIYIAGKGIVLREPSIVAMDERNGQVLAVGDEAYTMLGKTASDIRVVRPLEDGVISDYEVTEQMLKHFFAKVNPSRVFKPRVCVCVPSAITEVESRSVIDTVMSSGARNVYLIEEPVAAAIGAGMDITGGTSDIAVLSLNGIVCKSSVKMAGNKMNAAIVRYVRSTYNVLIGDSTADRVKREIGTVWTEGQPE
;
A
#
# COMPACT_ATOMS: atom_id res chain seq x y z
N MET A 1 -27.13 3.23 14.50
CA MET A 1 -26.18 2.68 13.54
C MET A 1 -24.82 2.82 14.18
N PHE A 2 -24.17 1.74 14.57
CA PHE A 2 -22.86 1.78 15.26
C PHE A 2 -21.77 2.17 14.25
N ALA A 3 -20.72 2.84 14.73
CA ALA A 3 -19.52 3.14 13.92
C ALA A 3 -18.94 1.81 13.40
N ASN A 4 -18.64 1.77 12.09
CA ASN A 4 -18.04 0.58 11.49
C ASN A 4 -16.61 0.40 12.00
N ASP A 5 -16.22 -0.84 12.30
CA ASP A 5 -14.82 -1.20 12.50
C ASP A 5 -14.18 -1.40 11.12
N ILE A 6 -13.08 -0.72 10.89
CA ILE A 6 -12.36 -0.71 9.61
C ILE A 6 -10.97 -1.30 9.82
N GLY A 7 -10.59 -2.25 8.97
CA GLY A 7 -9.21 -2.69 8.79
C GLY A 7 -8.61 -2.01 7.57
N ILE A 8 -7.39 -1.52 7.68
CA ILE A 8 -6.63 -0.94 6.57
C ILE A 8 -5.29 -1.66 6.44
N ASP A 9 -5.02 -2.14 5.24
CA ASP A 9 -3.67 -2.45 4.79
C ASP A 9 -3.17 -1.26 3.97
N LEU A 10 -2.24 -0.51 4.54
CA LEU A 10 -1.69 0.72 3.96
C LEU A 10 -0.40 0.41 3.20
N GLY A 11 -0.53 -0.37 2.13
CA GLY A 11 0.62 -0.82 1.35
C GLY A 11 1.20 0.26 0.43
N THR A 12 2.50 0.16 0.16
CA THR A 12 3.25 1.08 -0.73
C THR A 12 2.65 1.15 -2.15
N ALA A 13 2.17 0.03 -2.67
CA ALA A 13 1.61 -0.04 -4.02
C ALA A 13 0.08 0.07 -4.03
N THR A 14 -0.57 -0.52 -3.05
CA THR A 14 -2.05 -0.66 -3.00
C THR A 14 -2.53 -0.52 -1.57
N THR A 15 -3.58 0.24 -1.38
CA THR A 15 -4.33 0.33 -0.13
C THR A 15 -5.56 -0.56 -0.20
N LEU A 16 -5.76 -1.39 0.83
CA LEU A 16 -6.96 -2.19 1.02
C LEU A 16 -7.75 -1.69 2.22
N ILE A 17 -9.08 -1.61 2.08
CA ILE A 17 -9.96 -1.33 3.22
C ILE A 17 -10.98 -2.45 3.37
N TYR A 18 -11.01 -3.00 4.57
CA TYR A 18 -11.95 -4.02 5.02
C TYR A 18 -12.94 -3.41 6.01
N ILE A 19 -14.21 -3.75 5.90
CA ILE A 19 -15.24 -3.41 6.90
C ILE A 19 -15.81 -4.69 7.48
N ALA A 20 -15.87 -4.78 8.80
CA ALA A 20 -16.46 -5.91 9.50
C ALA A 20 -17.89 -6.20 9.00
N GLY A 21 -18.12 -7.45 8.59
CA GLY A 21 -19.40 -7.90 8.03
C GLY A 21 -19.65 -7.55 6.56
N LYS A 22 -18.77 -6.78 5.90
CA LYS A 22 -18.88 -6.47 4.47
C LYS A 22 -17.72 -7.01 3.63
N GLY A 23 -16.60 -7.40 4.26
CA GLY A 23 -15.39 -7.82 3.55
C GLY A 23 -14.55 -6.65 3.05
N ILE A 24 -13.74 -6.89 2.02
CA ILE A 24 -12.93 -5.85 1.35
C ILE A 24 -13.85 -4.96 0.54
N VAL A 25 -13.92 -3.70 0.92
CA VAL A 25 -14.81 -2.69 0.30
C VAL A 25 -14.06 -1.69 -0.57
N LEU A 26 -12.72 -1.64 -0.47
CA LEU A 26 -11.88 -0.80 -1.31
C LEU A 26 -10.55 -1.52 -1.56
N ARG A 27 -10.12 -1.50 -2.81
CA ARG A 27 -8.79 -1.90 -3.26
C ARG A 27 -8.36 -0.91 -4.33
N GLU A 28 -7.48 -0.01 -3.98
CA GLU A 28 -7.01 1.03 -4.91
C GLU A 28 -5.49 1.26 -4.78
N PRO A 29 -4.82 1.67 -5.84
CA PRO A 29 -3.42 2.07 -5.80
C PRO A 29 -3.17 3.18 -4.76
N SER A 30 -2.06 3.10 -4.03
CA SER A 30 -1.60 4.15 -3.11
C SER A 30 -0.91 5.25 -3.90
N ILE A 31 -1.69 6.06 -4.62
CA ILE A 31 -1.18 7.07 -5.55
C ILE A 31 -2.12 8.29 -5.58
N VAL A 32 -1.54 9.48 -5.75
CA VAL A 32 -2.25 10.75 -5.75
C VAL A 32 -1.74 11.61 -6.90
N ALA A 33 -2.63 12.22 -7.66
CA ALA A 33 -2.33 13.24 -8.65
C ALA A 33 -2.63 14.63 -8.06
N MET A 34 -1.67 15.55 -8.17
CA MET A 34 -1.74 16.88 -7.58
C MET A 34 -1.36 17.95 -8.61
N ASP A 35 -1.99 19.10 -8.52
CA ASP A 35 -1.56 20.33 -9.20
C ASP A 35 -0.33 20.91 -8.46
N GLU A 36 0.82 20.96 -9.12
CA GLU A 36 2.07 21.46 -8.53
C GLU A 36 2.04 22.94 -8.14
N ARG A 37 1.16 23.73 -8.78
CA ARG A 37 1.09 25.18 -8.58
C ARG A 37 0.42 25.55 -7.25
N ASN A 38 -0.53 24.76 -6.80
CA ASN A 38 -1.35 25.08 -5.62
C ASN A 38 -1.44 23.92 -4.61
N GLY A 39 -0.83 22.76 -4.89
CA GLY A 39 -0.88 21.57 -4.03
C GLY A 39 -2.25 20.90 -3.95
N GLN A 40 -3.19 21.23 -4.84
CA GLN A 40 -4.52 20.64 -4.83
C GLN A 40 -4.50 19.20 -5.34
N VAL A 41 -5.15 18.29 -4.60
CA VAL A 41 -5.40 16.92 -5.03
C VAL A 41 -6.44 16.92 -6.15
N LEU A 42 -6.06 16.36 -7.29
CA LEU A 42 -6.90 16.25 -8.49
C LEU A 42 -7.55 14.88 -8.60
N ALA A 43 -6.81 13.82 -8.27
CA ALA A 43 -7.28 12.45 -8.32
C ALA A 43 -6.55 11.57 -7.31
N VAL A 44 -7.17 10.46 -6.90
CA VAL A 44 -6.62 9.49 -5.95
C VAL A 44 -6.93 8.08 -6.43
N GLY A 45 -6.03 7.13 -6.14
CA GLY A 45 -6.24 5.72 -6.43
C GLY A 45 -6.25 5.41 -7.91
N ASP A 46 -7.23 4.66 -8.37
CA ASP A 46 -7.35 4.23 -9.77
C ASP A 46 -7.39 5.40 -10.76
N GLU A 47 -8.08 6.49 -10.40
CA GLU A 47 -8.15 7.69 -11.24
C GLU A 47 -6.75 8.31 -11.42
N ALA A 48 -5.99 8.48 -10.33
CA ALA A 48 -4.63 9.00 -10.37
C ALA A 48 -3.69 8.04 -11.13
N TYR A 49 -3.90 6.74 -11.00
CA TYR A 49 -3.10 5.74 -11.71
C TYR A 49 -3.22 5.85 -13.23
N THR A 50 -4.41 6.16 -13.75
CA THR A 50 -4.61 6.38 -15.21
C THR A 50 -3.84 7.57 -15.75
N MET A 51 -3.49 8.51 -14.88
CA MET A 51 -2.75 9.73 -15.21
C MET A 51 -1.23 9.53 -15.22
N LEU A 52 -0.73 8.43 -14.66
CA LEU A 52 0.70 8.15 -14.54
C LEU A 52 1.37 8.12 -15.93
N GLY A 53 2.37 8.99 -16.12
CA GLY A 53 3.11 9.11 -17.38
C GLY A 53 2.35 9.79 -18.53
N LYS A 54 1.18 10.37 -18.27
CA LYS A 54 0.33 11.04 -19.29
C LYS A 54 -0.05 12.47 -18.89
N THR A 55 0.53 13.00 -17.82
CA THR A 55 0.16 14.32 -17.28
C THR A 55 0.90 15.45 -17.97
N ALA A 56 0.26 16.63 -17.99
CA ALA A 56 0.93 17.88 -18.33
C ALA A 56 1.99 18.22 -17.27
N SER A 57 2.91 19.13 -17.59
CA SER A 57 4.05 19.50 -16.74
C SER A 57 3.68 20.07 -15.36
N ASP A 58 2.45 20.49 -15.19
CA ASP A 58 1.91 21.10 -13.98
C ASP A 58 1.13 20.12 -13.08
N ILE A 59 1.07 18.83 -13.46
CA ILE A 59 0.44 17.78 -12.68
C ILE A 59 1.51 16.76 -12.26
N ARG A 60 1.68 16.61 -10.95
CA ARG A 60 2.56 15.62 -10.35
C ARG A 60 1.76 14.43 -9.84
N VAL A 61 2.19 13.23 -10.20
CA VAL A 61 1.63 11.98 -9.68
C VAL A 61 2.63 11.35 -8.72
N VAL A 62 2.23 11.18 -7.46
CA VAL A 62 3.10 10.75 -6.37
C VAL A 62 2.58 9.50 -5.68
N ARG A 63 3.50 8.69 -5.15
CA ARG A 63 3.23 7.62 -4.20
C ARG A 63 3.65 8.10 -2.81
N PRO A 64 2.70 8.35 -1.90
CA PRO A 64 3.02 8.94 -0.60
C PRO A 64 3.55 7.92 0.43
N LEU A 65 3.70 6.66 0.01
CA LEU A 65 4.21 5.56 0.83
C LEU A 65 5.44 4.96 0.16
N GLU A 66 6.49 4.73 0.92
CA GLU A 66 7.74 4.13 0.46
C GLU A 66 8.23 3.09 1.47
N ASP A 67 8.61 1.90 0.98
CA ASP A 67 9.11 0.80 1.81
C ASP A 67 8.21 0.45 3.02
N GLY A 68 6.88 0.55 2.85
CA GLY A 68 5.89 0.22 3.88
C GLY A 68 5.63 1.33 4.90
N VAL A 69 6.23 2.52 4.73
CA VAL A 69 6.07 3.65 5.65
C VAL A 69 5.58 4.91 4.92
N ILE A 70 5.05 5.87 5.68
CA ILE A 70 4.62 7.16 5.14
C ILE A 70 5.85 8.00 4.82
N SER A 71 6.04 8.35 3.53
CA SER A 71 7.09 9.26 3.06
C SER A 71 6.58 10.71 2.92
N ASP A 72 5.28 10.87 2.67
CA ASP A 72 4.62 12.18 2.58
C ASP A 72 3.33 12.17 3.42
N TYR A 73 3.38 12.85 4.56
CA TYR A 73 2.31 12.90 5.54
C TYR A 73 1.04 13.55 4.98
N GLU A 74 1.18 14.75 4.38
CA GLU A 74 0.04 15.55 3.92
C GLU A 74 -0.69 14.85 2.76
N VAL A 75 0.06 14.30 1.83
CA VAL A 75 -0.49 13.57 0.68
C VAL A 75 -1.17 12.27 1.13
N THR A 76 -0.58 11.54 2.10
CA THR A 76 -1.21 10.34 2.68
C THR A 76 -2.51 10.68 3.38
N GLU A 77 -2.55 11.77 4.15
CA GLU A 77 -3.77 12.23 4.83
C GLU A 77 -4.88 12.54 3.82
N GLN A 78 -4.57 13.24 2.73
CA GLN A 78 -5.55 13.56 1.68
C GLN A 78 -6.03 12.28 0.97
N MET A 79 -5.13 11.36 0.68
CA MET A 79 -5.46 10.05 0.10
C MET A 79 -6.44 9.28 1.00
N LEU A 80 -6.12 9.17 2.28
CA LEU A 80 -6.97 8.46 3.24
C LEU A 80 -8.33 9.14 3.45
N LYS A 81 -8.40 10.48 3.48
CA LYS A 81 -9.67 11.23 3.51
C LYS A 81 -10.55 10.87 2.33
N HIS A 82 -9.97 10.77 1.15
CA HIS A 82 -10.68 10.38 -0.07
C HIS A 82 -11.20 8.93 0.05
N PHE A 83 -10.37 7.99 0.48
CA PHE A 83 -10.78 6.59 0.66
C PHE A 83 -11.84 6.44 1.75
N PHE A 84 -11.71 7.13 2.88
CA PHE A 84 -12.73 7.12 3.92
C PHE A 84 -14.07 7.70 3.44
N ALA A 85 -14.06 8.75 2.63
CA ALA A 85 -15.28 9.28 2.04
C ALA A 85 -15.98 8.28 1.12
N LYS A 86 -15.23 7.46 0.38
CA LYS A 86 -15.79 6.38 -0.46
C LYS A 86 -16.44 5.27 0.37
N VAL A 87 -15.80 4.84 1.47
CA VAL A 87 -16.25 3.64 2.22
C VAL A 87 -17.18 3.97 3.39
N ASN A 88 -17.07 5.17 3.96
CA ASN A 88 -17.87 5.65 5.09
C ASN A 88 -18.40 7.08 4.85
N PRO A 89 -19.42 7.24 4.00
CA PRO A 89 -19.95 8.56 3.66
C PRO A 89 -20.59 9.30 4.83
N SER A 90 -20.88 8.61 5.95
CA SER A 90 -21.42 9.26 7.16
C SER A 90 -20.30 9.95 7.93
N ARG A 91 -20.29 11.27 7.90
CA ARG A 91 -19.33 12.09 8.68
C ARG A 91 -19.64 12.16 10.18
N VAL A 92 -20.80 11.66 10.60
CA VAL A 92 -21.28 11.75 11.99
C VAL A 92 -20.64 10.68 12.88
N PHE A 93 -20.44 9.47 12.35
CA PHE A 93 -19.90 8.35 13.10
C PHE A 93 -18.49 8.01 12.61
N LYS A 94 -17.49 8.52 13.33
CA LYS A 94 -16.09 8.22 13.05
C LYS A 94 -15.77 6.76 13.38
N PRO A 95 -15.12 6.00 12.48
CA PRO A 95 -14.81 4.59 12.70
C PRO A 95 -13.66 4.37 13.69
N ARG A 96 -13.61 3.18 14.27
CA ARG A 96 -12.37 2.62 14.85
C ARG A 96 -11.61 1.96 13.70
N VAL A 97 -10.30 2.20 13.63
CA VAL A 97 -9.47 1.74 12.53
C VAL A 97 -8.33 0.87 13.07
N CYS A 98 -8.14 -0.31 12.51
CA CYS A 98 -6.96 -1.14 12.70
C CYS A 98 -6.11 -1.04 11.43
N VAL A 99 -4.85 -0.64 11.55
CA VAL A 99 -3.92 -0.46 10.43
C VAL A 99 -2.83 -1.51 10.49
N CYS A 100 -2.59 -2.20 9.37
CA CYS A 100 -1.46 -3.09 9.21
C CYS A 100 -0.18 -2.27 9.03
N VAL A 101 0.88 -2.67 9.72
CA VAL A 101 2.20 -2.03 9.67
C VAL A 101 3.29 -3.09 9.57
N PRO A 102 4.44 -2.77 8.93
CA PRO A 102 5.59 -3.67 8.88
C PRO A 102 6.11 -4.01 10.27
N SER A 103 6.66 -5.23 10.44
CA SER A 103 7.23 -5.67 11.74
C SER A 103 8.47 -4.88 12.18
N ALA A 104 9.15 -4.20 11.26
CA ALA A 104 10.34 -3.40 11.53
C ALA A 104 10.06 -1.90 11.65
N ILE A 105 8.78 -1.52 11.83
CA ILE A 105 8.40 -0.11 11.96
C ILE A 105 8.98 0.50 13.25
N THR A 106 9.49 1.71 13.15
CA THR A 106 9.99 2.49 14.29
C THR A 106 8.85 3.13 15.08
N GLU A 107 9.13 3.58 16.32
CA GLU A 107 8.14 4.32 17.12
C GLU A 107 7.67 5.62 16.45
N VAL A 108 8.58 6.31 15.77
CA VAL A 108 8.28 7.56 15.06
C VAL A 108 7.37 7.29 13.87
N GLU A 109 7.67 6.27 13.07
CA GLU A 109 6.84 5.86 11.95
C GLU A 109 5.46 5.36 12.41
N SER A 110 5.41 4.57 13.49
CA SER A 110 4.16 4.12 14.11
C SER A 110 3.28 5.29 14.53
N ARG A 111 3.87 6.30 15.15
CA ARG A 111 3.17 7.52 15.56
C ARG A 111 2.67 8.30 14.35
N SER A 112 3.49 8.41 13.30
CA SER A 112 3.10 9.06 12.04
C SER A 112 1.88 8.39 11.41
N VAL A 113 1.82 7.05 11.39
CA VAL A 113 0.65 6.31 10.89
C VAL A 113 -0.60 6.61 11.74
N ILE A 114 -0.48 6.57 13.07
CA ILE A 114 -1.61 6.85 13.98
C ILE A 114 -2.13 8.27 13.74
N ASP A 115 -1.24 9.26 13.73
CA ASP A 115 -1.61 10.67 13.59
C ASP A 115 -2.26 10.94 12.22
N THR A 116 -1.71 10.36 11.13
CA THR A 116 -2.27 10.49 9.78
C THR A 116 -3.68 9.91 9.70
N VAL A 117 -3.89 8.71 10.21
CA VAL A 117 -5.20 8.04 10.16
C VAL A 117 -6.22 8.74 11.05
N MET A 118 -5.81 9.24 12.22
CA MET A 118 -6.65 10.06 13.10
C MET A 118 -7.08 11.37 12.41
N SER A 119 -6.14 12.08 11.79
CA SER A 119 -6.39 13.33 11.05
C SER A 119 -7.28 13.10 9.82
N SER A 120 -7.21 11.90 9.23
CA SER A 120 -8.06 11.51 8.11
C SER A 120 -9.51 11.21 8.50
N GLY A 121 -9.83 11.16 9.80
CA GLY A 121 -11.22 11.05 10.29
C GLY A 121 -11.53 9.81 11.11
N ALA A 122 -10.55 9.01 11.53
CA ALA A 122 -10.74 7.93 12.49
C ALA A 122 -11.05 8.48 13.90
N ARG A 123 -11.76 7.69 14.72
CA ARG A 123 -11.98 7.98 16.14
C ARG A 123 -10.88 7.39 17.03
N ASN A 124 -10.48 6.17 16.73
CA ASN A 124 -9.41 5.44 17.39
C ASN A 124 -8.62 4.67 16.34
N VAL A 125 -7.31 4.58 16.52
CA VAL A 125 -6.41 3.84 15.64
C VAL A 125 -5.64 2.82 16.47
N TYR A 126 -5.59 1.60 15.94
CA TYR A 126 -4.83 0.48 16.49
C TYR A 126 -3.88 -0.01 15.40
N LEU A 127 -2.67 -0.39 15.78
CA LEU A 127 -1.71 -0.98 14.85
C LEU A 127 -1.65 -2.49 15.05
N ILE A 128 -1.49 -3.23 13.95
CA ILE A 128 -1.23 -4.66 13.94
C ILE A 128 -0.09 -4.95 12.99
N GLU A 129 0.85 -5.81 13.37
CA GLU A 129 1.94 -6.20 12.48
C GLU A 129 1.39 -7.05 11.31
N GLU A 130 1.88 -6.78 10.08
CA GLU A 130 1.44 -7.48 8.86
C GLU A 130 1.48 -9.01 8.98
N PRO A 131 2.53 -9.66 9.51
CA PRO A 131 2.54 -11.11 9.65
C PRO A 131 1.44 -11.65 10.59
N VAL A 132 1.08 -10.87 11.62
CA VAL A 132 -0.01 -11.25 12.54
C VAL A 132 -1.36 -11.11 11.85
N ALA A 133 -1.56 -10.02 11.13
CA ALA A 133 -2.77 -9.80 10.35
C ALA A 133 -2.93 -10.87 9.25
N ALA A 134 -1.85 -11.21 8.54
CA ALA A 134 -1.83 -12.26 7.54
C ALA A 134 -2.16 -13.64 8.12
N ALA A 135 -1.60 -13.97 9.28
CA ALA A 135 -1.91 -15.22 9.97
C ALA A 135 -3.39 -15.32 10.37
N ILE A 136 -3.96 -14.22 10.86
CA ILE A 136 -5.39 -14.15 11.22
C ILE A 136 -6.28 -14.28 9.97
N GLY A 137 -5.86 -13.65 8.85
CA GLY A 137 -6.62 -13.62 7.60
C GLY A 137 -6.44 -14.85 6.71
N ALA A 138 -5.54 -15.78 7.06
CA ALA A 138 -5.15 -16.95 6.25
C ALA A 138 -4.66 -16.59 4.84
N GLY A 139 -4.03 -15.43 4.66
CA GLY A 139 -3.44 -15.02 3.39
C GLY A 139 -2.03 -14.46 3.55
N MET A 140 -1.12 -14.81 2.63
CA MET A 140 0.16 -14.13 2.51
C MET A 140 0.01 -13.01 1.48
N ASP A 141 0.29 -11.77 1.85
CA ASP A 141 0.32 -10.64 0.91
C ASP A 141 1.77 -10.19 0.69
N ILE A 142 2.14 -9.99 -0.58
CA ILE A 142 3.43 -9.42 -0.96
C ILE A 142 3.20 -7.94 -1.25
N THR A 143 3.62 -7.10 -0.33
CA THR A 143 3.52 -5.64 -0.48
C THR A 143 4.50 -5.11 -1.52
N GLY A 144 4.25 -3.88 -2.01
CA GLY A 144 5.14 -3.24 -3.00
C GLY A 144 6.53 -2.88 -2.46
N GLY A 145 6.66 -2.59 -1.17
CA GLY A 145 7.89 -2.07 -0.54
C GLY A 145 8.64 -3.06 0.33
N THR A 146 7.93 -3.91 1.09
CA THR A 146 8.50 -4.84 2.07
C THR A 146 8.01 -6.27 1.87
N SER A 147 8.80 -7.23 2.33
CA SER A 147 8.39 -8.63 2.52
C SER A 147 8.58 -8.98 3.99
N ASP A 148 7.49 -9.29 4.68
CA ASP A 148 7.47 -9.66 6.08
C ASP A 148 7.27 -11.16 6.24
N ILE A 149 8.14 -11.78 7.04
CA ILE A 149 8.17 -13.22 7.28
C ILE A 149 8.08 -13.45 8.78
N ALA A 150 7.18 -14.29 9.23
CA ALA A 150 7.10 -14.69 10.63
C ALA A 150 6.84 -16.18 10.78
N VAL A 151 7.40 -16.77 11.83
CA VAL A 151 7.05 -18.09 12.32
C VAL A 151 6.16 -17.91 13.54
N LEU A 152 4.97 -18.48 13.49
CA LEU A 152 3.98 -18.39 14.56
C LEU A 152 3.84 -19.73 15.26
N SER A 153 3.72 -19.71 16.60
CA SER A 153 3.40 -20.87 17.42
C SER A 153 2.56 -20.44 18.61
N LEU A 154 1.51 -21.18 18.93
CA LEU A 154 0.63 -20.95 20.10
C LEU A 154 0.14 -19.50 20.23
N ASN A 155 -0.32 -18.91 19.11
CA ASN A 155 -0.78 -17.52 19.04
C ASN A 155 0.30 -16.44 19.32
N GLY A 156 1.58 -16.79 19.28
CA GLY A 156 2.69 -15.85 19.43
C GLY A 156 3.69 -15.92 18.26
N ILE A 157 4.40 -14.82 18.04
CA ILE A 157 5.49 -14.76 17.07
C ILE A 157 6.73 -15.39 17.72
N VAL A 158 7.26 -16.47 17.13
CA VAL A 158 8.50 -17.12 17.56
C VAL A 158 9.72 -16.41 16.98
N CYS A 159 9.67 -16.11 15.70
CA CYS A 159 10.67 -15.26 15.04
C CYS A 159 10.01 -14.47 13.91
N LYS A 160 10.60 -13.32 13.59
CA LYS A 160 10.16 -12.46 12.50
C LYS A 160 11.35 -11.86 11.78
N SER A 161 11.16 -11.57 10.50
CA SER A 161 12.12 -10.85 9.67
C SER A 161 11.36 -9.98 8.68
N SER A 162 11.82 -8.76 8.51
CA SER A 162 11.30 -7.84 7.51
C SER A 162 12.43 -7.46 6.55
N VAL A 163 12.15 -7.54 5.25
CA VAL A 163 13.12 -7.23 4.21
C VAL A 163 12.53 -6.13 3.33
N LYS A 164 13.27 -5.02 3.19
CA LYS A 164 12.90 -3.92 2.28
C LYS A 164 13.15 -4.31 0.81
N MET A 165 12.56 -5.42 0.40
CA MET A 165 12.60 -5.95 -0.96
C MET A 165 11.27 -6.60 -1.28
N ALA A 166 10.51 -6.02 -2.21
CA ALA A 166 9.26 -6.57 -2.70
C ALA A 166 8.98 -6.08 -4.13
N GLY A 167 7.72 -6.04 -4.54
CA GLY A 167 7.30 -5.82 -5.91
C GLY A 167 7.94 -4.65 -6.63
N ASN A 168 8.12 -3.50 -5.96
CA ASN A 168 8.71 -2.30 -6.58
C ASN A 168 10.20 -2.50 -6.93
N LYS A 169 10.97 -3.15 -6.05
CA LYS A 169 12.38 -3.45 -6.33
C LYS A 169 12.54 -4.52 -7.41
N MET A 170 11.61 -5.47 -7.48
CA MET A 170 11.54 -6.43 -8.58
C MET A 170 11.26 -5.73 -9.91
N ASN A 171 10.29 -4.81 -9.97
CA ASN A 171 10.02 -4.01 -11.15
C ASN A 171 11.26 -3.22 -11.60
N ALA A 172 11.92 -2.53 -10.66
CA ALA A 172 13.14 -1.77 -10.96
C ALA A 172 14.28 -2.67 -11.48
N ALA A 173 14.40 -3.92 -11.00
CA ALA A 173 15.35 -4.89 -11.51
C ALA A 173 15.03 -5.30 -12.95
N ILE A 174 13.76 -5.54 -13.28
CA ILE A 174 13.29 -5.86 -14.64
C ILE A 174 13.58 -4.70 -15.59
N VAL A 175 13.25 -3.46 -15.20
CA VAL A 175 13.56 -2.26 -16.00
C VAL A 175 15.06 -2.17 -16.32
N ARG A 176 15.92 -2.36 -15.30
CA ARG A 176 17.38 -2.34 -15.49
C ARG A 176 17.85 -3.46 -16.41
N TYR A 177 17.36 -4.67 -16.22
CA TYR A 177 17.73 -5.83 -17.05
C TYR A 177 17.36 -5.61 -18.51
N VAL A 178 16.11 -5.22 -18.79
CA VAL A 178 15.65 -4.96 -20.16
C VAL A 178 16.47 -3.84 -20.81
N ARG A 179 16.77 -2.78 -20.06
CA ARG A 179 17.62 -1.69 -20.57
C ARG A 179 19.04 -2.15 -20.89
N SER A 180 19.66 -2.93 -20.00
CA SER A 180 21.06 -3.37 -20.19
C SER A 180 21.20 -4.44 -21.26
N THR A 181 20.23 -5.35 -21.40
CA THR A 181 20.32 -6.50 -22.31
C THR A 181 19.80 -6.18 -23.71
N TYR A 182 18.71 -5.42 -23.78
CA TYR A 182 18.02 -5.15 -25.06
C TYR A 182 18.09 -3.70 -25.52
N ASN A 183 18.70 -2.82 -24.73
CA ASN A 183 18.77 -1.37 -24.97
C ASN A 183 17.38 -0.72 -25.18
N VAL A 184 16.36 -1.24 -24.49
CA VAL A 184 14.97 -0.78 -24.55
C VAL A 184 14.58 -0.19 -23.18
N LEU A 185 13.92 0.96 -23.20
CA LEU A 185 13.33 1.57 -22.01
C LEU A 185 11.88 1.10 -21.85
N ILE A 186 11.55 0.54 -20.70
CA ILE A 186 10.18 0.20 -20.30
C ILE A 186 9.82 0.96 -19.04
N GLY A 187 8.53 1.30 -18.88
CA GLY A 187 8.01 1.91 -17.68
C GLY A 187 7.71 0.87 -16.57
N ASP A 188 7.49 1.37 -15.34
CA ASP A 188 7.19 0.55 -14.16
C ASP A 188 5.94 -0.32 -14.35
N SER A 189 4.88 0.21 -14.96
CA SER A 189 3.66 -0.53 -15.27
C SER A 189 3.89 -1.70 -16.24
N THR A 190 4.82 -1.54 -17.21
CA THR A 190 5.19 -2.64 -18.11
C THR A 190 6.02 -3.68 -17.38
N ALA A 191 6.93 -3.27 -16.51
CA ALA A 191 7.73 -4.19 -15.68
C ALA A 191 6.84 -4.97 -14.71
N ASP A 192 5.84 -4.34 -14.09
CA ASP A 192 4.88 -5.01 -13.23
C ASP A 192 4.06 -6.07 -13.98
N ARG A 193 3.61 -5.74 -15.19
CA ARG A 193 2.91 -6.69 -16.05
C ARG A 193 3.80 -7.89 -16.42
N VAL A 194 5.03 -7.66 -16.86
CA VAL A 194 6.00 -8.71 -17.19
C VAL A 194 6.23 -9.62 -15.98
N LYS A 195 6.46 -9.02 -14.79
CA LYS A 195 6.63 -9.77 -13.54
C LYS A 195 5.44 -10.70 -13.26
N ARG A 196 4.22 -10.24 -13.45
CA ARG A 196 3.00 -11.03 -13.18
C ARG A 196 2.74 -12.12 -14.22
N GLU A 197 3.05 -11.86 -15.48
CA GLU A 197 2.75 -12.80 -16.58
C GLU A 197 3.77 -13.93 -16.70
N ILE A 198 5.06 -13.63 -16.47
CA ILE A 198 6.14 -14.60 -16.68
C ILE A 198 7.03 -14.84 -15.46
N GLY A 199 6.83 -14.10 -14.37
CA GLY A 199 7.61 -14.29 -13.13
C GLY A 199 7.28 -15.63 -12.49
N THR A 200 8.31 -16.38 -12.13
CA THR A 200 8.19 -17.63 -11.36
C THR A 200 9.26 -17.69 -10.28
N VAL A 201 8.92 -18.25 -9.14
CA VAL A 201 9.86 -18.56 -8.05
C VAL A 201 10.23 -20.04 -7.99
N TRP A 202 9.58 -20.86 -8.83
CA TRP A 202 9.79 -22.29 -8.90
C TRP A 202 10.15 -22.70 -10.32
N THR A 203 11.37 -23.18 -10.53
CA THR A 203 11.89 -23.53 -11.85
C THR A 203 11.98 -25.04 -12.09
N GLU A 204 11.74 -25.88 -11.06
CA GLU A 204 11.77 -27.33 -11.24
C GLU A 204 10.56 -27.79 -12.08
N GLY A 205 10.84 -28.39 -13.23
CA GLY A 205 9.85 -29.01 -14.12
C GLY A 205 9.33 -28.10 -15.24
N GLN A 206 9.87 -26.91 -15.44
CA GLN A 206 9.63 -26.15 -16.67
C GLN A 206 10.64 -26.58 -17.75
N PRO A 207 10.19 -26.87 -18.98
CA PRO A 207 11.10 -27.09 -20.11
C PRO A 207 11.87 -25.77 -20.38
N GLU A 208 13.15 -25.90 -20.69
CA GLU A 208 14.02 -24.81 -21.14
C GLU A 208 13.51 -24.16 -22.41
#